data_cdbe87af9ce680601840c9f19042153b
#
_entry.id   cdbe87af9ce680601840c9f19042153b
#
_cell.length_a   1.000
_cell.length_b   1.000
_cell.length_c   1.000
_cell.angle_alpha   90.00
_cell.angle_beta   90.00
_cell.angle_gamma   90.00
#
_symmetry.space_group_name_H-M   'P 1'
#
loop_
_entity.id
_entity.type
_entity.pdbx_description
1 polymer ?
#
loop_
_entity_poly.entity_id
_entity_poly.type
_entity_poly.pdbx_seq_one_letter_code
_entity_poly.pdbx_strand_id
1 'polypeptide(L)'
;MERERNKITSVCVYCASSTQVASAYREAATELGHLLGERNLRVINGAGNSGLMCAVSDAALAAGGTVTGVIPRFMVEQDWCHKGLTDLVEVDSMHERKQRMADLSDAVIALPGGCGTLEELLEVITWKQLGLSLIHI
;
A
#
# COMPACT_ATOMS: atom_id res chain seq x y z
N MET A 1 -5.07 -26.11 -5.88
CA MET A 1 -5.72 -24.94 -6.49
C MET A 1 -6.37 -24.01 -5.49
N GLU A 2 -7.21 -24.48 -4.59
CA GLU A 2 -7.74 -23.61 -3.52
C GLU A 2 -6.64 -23.10 -2.58
N ARG A 3 -5.60 -23.90 -2.32
CA ARG A 3 -4.47 -23.48 -1.48
C ARG A 3 -3.65 -22.35 -2.11
N GLU A 4 -3.53 -22.29 -3.43
CA GLU A 4 -2.81 -21.24 -4.12
C GLU A 4 -3.58 -19.91 -4.09
N ARG A 5 -4.91 -19.96 -4.14
CA ARG A 5 -5.76 -18.77 -4.03
C ARG A 5 -5.73 -18.14 -2.64
N ASN A 6 -5.39 -18.93 -1.61
CA ASN A 6 -5.32 -18.46 -0.24
C ASN A 6 -3.91 -18.05 0.20
N LYS A 7 -2.92 -18.23 -0.68
CA LYS A 7 -1.55 -17.83 -0.36
C LYS A 7 -1.38 -16.33 -0.54
N ILE A 8 -1.07 -15.66 0.54
CA ILE A 8 -0.78 -14.22 0.53
C ILE A 8 0.70 -14.02 0.20
N THR A 9 0.98 -13.31 -0.89
CA THR A 9 2.34 -12.94 -1.31
C THR A 9 2.53 -11.43 -1.38
N SER A 10 1.44 -10.68 -1.49
CA SER A 10 1.46 -9.22 -1.55
C SER A 10 0.39 -8.60 -0.66
N VAL A 11 0.75 -7.53 0.02
CA VAL A 11 -0.11 -6.83 0.96
C VAL A 11 -0.16 -5.35 0.59
N CYS A 12 -1.37 -4.84 0.36
CA CYS A 12 -1.60 -3.42 0.15
C CYS A 12 -1.75 -2.74 1.51
N VAL A 13 -1.02 -1.66 1.73
CA VAL A 13 -1.12 -0.90 2.97
C VAL A 13 -1.68 0.48 2.66
N TYR A 14 -2.91 0.73 3.11
CA TYR A 14 -3.54 2.05 3.03
C TYR A 14 -3.21 2.83 4.29
N CYS A 15 -2.69 4.04 4.15
CA CYS A 15 -2.32 4.87 5.29
C CYS A 15 -2.14 6.34 4.87
N ALA A 16 -1.94 7.18 5.87
CA ALA A 16 -1.73 8.62 5.66
C ALA A 16 -0.37 8.91 5.01
N SER A 17 -0.35 9.88 4.11
CA SER A 17 0.86 10.51 3.60
C SER A 17 1.21 11.81 4.37
N SER A 18 0.33 12.27 5.25
CA SER A 18 0.57 13.44 6.08
C SER A 18 1.72 13.21 7.07
N THR A 19 2.52 14.23 7.30
CA THR A 19 3.57 14.21 8.32
C THR A 19 3.04 14.53 9.72
N GLN A 20 1.79 15.00 9.83
CA GLN A 20 1.15 15.38 11.07
C GLN A 20 0.41 14.21 11.71
N VAL A 21 1.14 13.18 12.08
CA VAL A 21 0.59 11.99 12.75
C VAL A 21 1.33 11.75 14.06
N ALA A 22 0.66 11.11 15.01
CA ALA A 22 1.26 10.76 16.29
C ALA A 22 2.46 9.81 16.08
N SER A 23 3.50 9.97 16.90
CA SER A 23 4.70 9.13 16.80
C SER A 23 4.42 7.65 16.98
N ALA A 24 3.43 7.28 17.80
CA ALA A 24 3.01 5.90 17.98
C ALA A 24 2.54 5.26 16.66
N TYR A 25 1.84 6.00 15.80
CA TYR A 25 1.40 5.50 14.50
C TYR A 25 2.56 5.34 13.54
N ARG A 26 3.53 6.25 13.62
CA ARG A 26 4.76 6.15 12.81
C ARG A 26 5.60 4.94 13.20
N GLU A 27 5.73 4.69 14.50
CA GLU A 27 6.41 3.50 15.01
C GLU A 27 5.72 2.21 14.56
N ALA A 28 4.37 2.17 14.62
CA ALA A 28 3.59 1.03 14.16
C ALA A 28 3.76 0.80 12.66
N ALA A 29 3.77 1.86 11.87
CA ALA A 29 4.00 1.77 10.41
C ALA A 29 5.40 1.22 10.09
N THR A 30 6.41 1.68 10.80
CA THR A 30 7.79 1.19 10.67
C THR A 30 7.89 -0.28 11.04
N GLU A 31 7.29 -0.68 12.15
CA GLU A 31 7.26 -2.08 12.60
C GLU A 31 6.55 -2.97 11.59
N LEU A 32 5.40 -2.54 11.07
CA LEU A 32 4.65 -3.27 10.06
C LEU A 32 5.50 -3.47 8.79
N GLY A 33 6.13 -2.41 8.29
CA GLY A 33 6.98 -2.49 7.11
C GLY A 33 8.14 -3.46 7.30
N HIS A 34 8.78 -3.42 8.45
CA HIS A 34 9.86 -4.32 8.80
C HIS A 34 9.41 -5.80 8.81
N LEU A 35 8.26 -6.07 9.43
CA LEU A 35 7.70 -7.43 9.47
C LEU A 35 7.34 -7.95 8.09
N LEU A 36 6.74 -7.12 7.25
CA LEU A 36 6.40 -7.49 5.88
C LEU A 36 7.66 -7.80 5.06
N GLY A 37 8.68 -6.98 5.20
CA GLY A 37 9.97 -7.20 4.53
C GLY A 37 10.65 -8.48 4.97
N GLU A 38 10.71 -8.75 6.27
CA GLU A 38 11.30 -9.96 6.82
C GLU A 38 10.61 -11.24 6.33
N ARG A 39 9.29 -11.17 6.10
CA ARG A 39 8.49 -12.31 5.66
C ARG A 39 8.41 -12.45 4.14
N ASN A 40 9.16 -11.65 3.41
CA ASN A 40 9.15 -11.62 1.95
C ASN A 40 7.76 -11.37 1.35
N LEU A 41 6.94 -10.60 2.05
CA LEU A 41 5.66 -10.14 1.52
C LEU A 41 5.88 -8.83 0.77
N ARG A 42 5.42 -8.78 -0.47
CA ARG A 42 5.52 -7.54 -1.26
C ARG A 42 4.54 -6.51 -0.71
N VAL A 43 5.03 -5.32 -0.47
CA VAL A 43 4.19 -4.19 -0.08
C VAL A 43 3.69 -3.47 -1.33
N ILE A 44 2.39 -3.22 -1.39
CA ILE A 44 1.75 -2.42 -2.45
C ILE A 44 1.23 -1.15 -1.80
N ASN A 45 1.59 0.00 -2.32
CA ASN A 45 1.08 1.28 -1.81
C ASN A 45 1.03 2.35 -2.90
N GLY A 46 0.68 3.57 -2.49
CA GLY A 46 0.56 4.69 -3.40
C GLY A 46 1.86 5.43 -3.72
N ALA A 47 3.01 4.88 -3.38
CA ALA A 47 4.32 5.45 -3.68
C ALA A 47 4.58 6.83 -3.07
N GLY A 48 3.89 7.19 -1.98
CA GLY A 48 4.12 8.47 -1.31
C GLY A 48 5.49 8.56 -0.64
N ASN A 49 6.08 9.74 -0.66
CA ASN A 49 7.40 10.01 -0.10
C ASN A 49 7.37 10.65 1.30
N SER A 50 6.23 10.62 1.96
CA SER A 50 6.06 11.21 3.29
C SER A 50 5.07 10.43 4.17
N GLY A 51 5.06 10.76 5.46
CA GLY A 51 4.12 10.21 6.42
C GLY A 51 4.27 8.71 6.67
N LEU A 52 3.17 8.07 7.04
CA LEU A 52 3.16 6.63 7.34
C LEU A 52 3.48 5.78 6.12
N MET A 53 3.05 6.21 4.93
CA MET A 53 3.31 5.49 3.69
C MET A 53 4.82 5.37 3.42
N CYS A 54 5.56 6.46 3.58
CA CYS A 54 7.01 6.46 3.46
C CYS A 54 7.67 5.60 4.53
N ALA A 55 7.18 5.66 5.77
CA ALA A 55 7.72 4.85 6.87
C ALA A 55 7.59 3.35 6.62
N VAL A 56 6.43 2.90 6.12
CA VAL A 56 6.22 1.49 5.75
C VAL A 56 7.17 1.08 4.64
N SER A 57 7.27 1.89 3.58
CA SER A 57 8.14 1.60 2.43
C SER A 57 9.60 1.49 2.83
N ASP A 58 10.11 2.47 3.57
CA ASP A 58 11.51 2.50 3.98
C ASP A 58 11.85 1.31 4.89
N ALA A 59 10.97 0.98 5.83
CA ALA A 59 11.18 -0.14 6.73
C ALA A 59 11.17 -1.49 6.01
N ALA A 60 10.25 -1.69 5.06
CA ALA A 60 10.19 -2.90 4.27
C ALA A 60 11.45 -3.07 3.41
N LEU A 61 11.91 -2.01 2.76
CA LEU A 61 13.13 -2.02 1.96
C LEU A 61 14.37 -2.29 2.84
N ALA A 62 14.45 -1.67 4.01
CA ALA A 62 15.56 -1.87 4.94
C ALA A 62 15.62 -3.32 5.47
N ALA A 63 14.50 -4.00 5.56
CA ALA A 63 14.43 -5.41 5.97
C ALA A 63 14.67 -6.39 4.81
N GLY A 64 15.05 -5.91 3.64
CA GLY A 64 15.31 -6.73 2.46
C GLY A 64 14.06 -7.11 1.66
N GLY A 65 12.94 -6.47 1.94
CA GLY A 65 11.69 -6.70 1.23
C GLY A 65 11.56 -5.91 -0.06
N THR A 66 10.42 -6.06 -0.70
CA THR A 66 10.08 -5.38 -1.95
C THR A 66 8.85 -4.51 -1.79
N VAL A 67 8.86 -3.34 -2.43
CA VAL A 67 7.74 -2.40 -2.42
C VAL A 67 7.41 -2.01 -3.86
N THR A 68 6.16 -2.18 -4.24
CA THR A 68 5.63 -1.71 -5.52
C THR A 68 4.69 -0.54 -5.24
N GLY A 69 5.00 0.62 -5.81
CA GLY A 69 4.16 1.80 -5.71
C GLY A 69 3.33 1.99 -6.96
N VAL A 70 2.09 2.43 -6.79
CA VAL A 70 1.20 2.78 -7.90
C VAL A 70 0.84 4.26 -7.76
N ILE A 71 1.19 5.07 -8.75
CA ILE A 71 1.07 6.52 -8.64
C ILE A 71 0.60 7.14 -9.96
N PRO A 72 -0.34 8.10 -9.92
CA PRO A 72 -0.67 8.86 -11.11
C PRO A 72 0.48 9.73 -11.58
N ARG A 73 0.61 9.87 -12.90
CA ARG A 73 1.69 10.65 -13.51
C ARG A 73 1.76 12.09 -13.01
N PHE A 74 0.60 12.71 -12.76
CA PHE A 74 0.59 14.09 -12.28
C PHE A 74 1.26 14.24 -10.90
N MET A 75 1.20 13.20 -10.05
CA MET A 75 1.89 13.20 -8.75
C MET A 75 3.39 13.02 -8.90
N VAL A 76 3.83 12.24 -9.87
CA VAL A 76 5.26 12.11 -10.20
C VAL A 76 5.82 13.46 -10.64
N GLU A 77 5.09 14.18 -11.46
CA GLU A 77 5.45 15.52 -11.94
C GLU A 77 5.55 16.54 -10.79
N GLN A 78 4.77 16.34 -9.71
CA GLN A 78 4.83 17.18 -8.51
C GLN A 78 5.93 16.75 -7.53
N ASP A 79 6.71 15.74 -7.87
CA ASP A 79 7.77 15.19 -7.03
C ASP A 79 7.28 14.61 -5.69
N TRP A 80 6.07 14.05 -5.70
CA TRP A 80 5.47 13.41 -4.52
C TRP A 80 5.76 11.91 -4.42
N CYS A 81 6.57 11.41 -5.32
CA CYS A 81 6.89 10.00 -5.45
C CYS A 81 8.12 9.59 -4.64
N HIS A 82 8.03 8.46 -3.96
CA HIS A 82 9.18 7.82 -3.33
C HIS A 82 10.11 7.27 -4.43
N LYS A 83 11.38 7.67 -4.44
CA LYS A 83 12.31 7.34 -5.51
C LYS A 83 13.11 6.05 -5.30
N GLY A 84 12.98 5.43 -4.13
CA GLY A 84 13.73 4.23 -3.75
C GLY A 84 12.95 2.93 -3.83
N LEU A 85 11.73 2.92 -4.37
CA LEU A 85 10.89 1.73 -4.44
C LEU A 85 11.45 0.68 -5.39
N THR A 86 11.12 -0.60 -5.13
CA THR A 86 11.53 -1.71 -5.98
C THR A 86 10.95 -1.57 -7.39
N ASP A 87 9.64 -1.31 -7.46
CA ASP A 87 8.91 -1.09 -8.71
C ASP A 87 7.99 0.11 -8.59
N LEU A 88 7.82 0.83 -9.68
CA LEU A 88 6.90 1.95 -9.76
C LEU A 88 5.98 1.75 -10.96
N VAL A 89 4.68 1.72 -10.70
CA VAL A 89 3.64 1.63 -11.73
C VAL A 89 2.98 3.00 -11.88
N GLU A 90 3.22 3.66 -13.00
CA GLU A 90 2.58 4.92 -13.32
C GLU A 90 1.22 4.68 -13.97
N VAL A 91 0.21 5.41 -13.52
CA VAL A 91 -1.15 5.34 -14.03
C VAL A 91 -1.65 6.72 -14.41
N ASP A 92 -2.78 6.79 -15.13
CA ASP A 92 -3.29 8.05 -15.66
C ASP A 92 -4.34 8.72 -14.77
N SER A 93 -4.91 7.98 -13.81
CA SER A 93 -5.97 8.52 -12.94
C SER A 93 -5.94 7.92 -11.54
N MET A 94 -6.65 8.56 -10.60
CA MET A 94 -6.83 8.03 -9.25
C MET A 94 -7.68 6.75 -9.25
N HIS A 95 -8.63 6.62 -10.16
CA HIS A 95 -9.44 5.40 -10.30
C HIS A 95 -8.57 4.22 -10.74
N GLU A 96 -7.73 4.43 -11.72
CA GLU A 96 -6.78 3.41 -12.20
C GLU A 96 -5.79 3.01 -11.10
N ARG A 97 -5.33 3.98 -10.30
CA ARG A 97 -4.45 3.74 -9.14
C ARG A 97 -5.10 2.76 -8.15
N LYS A 98 -6.33 3.04 -7.73
CA LYS A 98 -7.05 2.19 -6.77
C LYS A 98 -7.28 0.79 -7.32
N GLN A 99 -7.69 0.69 -8.56
CA GLN A 99 -7.91 -0.60 -9.23
C GLN A 99 -6.62 -1.42 -9.29
N ARG A 100 -5.52 -0.81 -9.71
CA ARG A 100 -4.23 -1.50 -9.82
C ARG A 100 -3.69 -1.94 -8.47
N MET A 101 -3.81 -1.11 -7.44
CA MET A 101 -3.39 -1.47 -6.09
C MET A 101 -4.15 -2.70 -5.60
N ALA A 102 -5.46 -2.75 -5.79
CA ALA A 102 -6.28 -3.89 -5.41
C ALA A 102 -5.94 -5.14 -6.24
N ASP A 103 -5.77 -5.00 -7.54
CA ASP A 103 -5.47 -6.12 -8.44
C ASP A 103 -4.10 -6.76 -8.14
N LEU A 104 -3.15 -5.98 -7.70
CA LEU A 104 -1.80 -6.46 -7.35
C LEU A 104 -1.71 -7.09 -5.96
N SER A 105 -2.75 -6.98 -5.15
CA SER A 105 -2.70 -7.32 -3.73
C SER A 105 -3.57 -8.52 -3.37
N ASP A 106 -3.06 -9.38 -2.51
CA ASP A 106 -3.80 -10.51 -1.95
C ASP A 106 -4.51 -10.14 -0.64
N ALA A 107 -3.99 -9.15 0.06
CA ALA A 107 -4.54 -8.69 1.35
C ALA A 107 -4.37 -7.18 1.48
N VAL A 108 -5.18 -6.59 2.35
CA VAL A 108 -5.14 -5.17 2.67
C VAL A 108 -5.00 -4.97 4.18
N ILE A 109 -4.08 -4.10 4.55
CA ILE A 109 -3.97 -3.58 5.91
C ILE A 109 -4.19 -2.07 5.84
N ALA A 110 -5.09 -1.55 6.66
CA ALA A 110 -5.34 -0.12 6.76
C ALA A 110 -4.78 0.41 8.07
N LEU A 111 -3.91 1.41 7.98
CA LEU A 111 -3.41 2.18 9.11
C LEU A 111 -4.17 3.51 9.19
N PRO A 112 -4.07 4.25 10.30
CA PRO A 112 -4.73 5.54 10.41
C PRO A 112 -4.40 6.48 9.27
N GLY A 113 -5.41 7.16 8.74
CA GLY A 113 -5.29 8.08 7.63
C GLY A 113 -6.50 8.98 7.50
N GLY A 114 -6.51 9.80 6.48
CA GLY A 114 -7.61 10.71 6.18
C GLY A 114 -8.72 10.09 5.33
N CYS A 115 -9.52 10.95 4.69
CA CYS A 115 -10.65 10.53 3.85
C CYS A 115 -10.23 9.61 2.70
N GLY A 116 -9.06 9.84 2.12
CA GLY A 116 -8.55 9.00 1.03
C GLY A 116 -8.32 7.55 1.45
N THR A 117 -7.75 7.34 2.64
CA THR A 117 -7.55 6.01 3.22
C THR A 117 -8.88 5.30 3.47
N LEU A 118 -9.87 6.01 4.02
CA LEU A 118 -11.20 5.47 4.24
C LEU A 118 -11.91 5.14 2.94
N GLU A 119 -11.83 5.99 1.94
CA GLU A 119 -12.44 5.77 0.63
C GLU A 119 -11.87 4.51 -0.03
N GLU A 120 -10.56 4.36 -0.06
CA GLU A 120 -9.90 3.19 -0.63
C GLU A 120 -10.29 1.90 0.10
N LEU A 121 -10.31 1.93 1.42
CA LEU A 121 -10.68 0.78 2.25
C LEU A 121 -12.14 0.38 2.02
N LEU A 122 -13.06 1.33 2.05
CA LEU A 122 -14.50 1.07 1.87
C LEU A 122 -14.81 0.53 0.49
N GLU A 123 -14.15 1.03 -0.54
CA GLU A 123 -14.31 0.54 -1.92
C GLU A 123 -13.87 -0.94 -2.04
N VAL A 124 -12.72 -1.29 -1.47
CA VAL A 124 -12.22 -2.68 -1.49
C VAL A 124 -13.14 -3.61 -0.70
N ILE A 125 -13.66 -3.18 0.44
CA ILE A 125 -14.65 -3.95 1.21
C ILE A 125 -15.89 -4.20 0.36
N THR A 126 -16.38 -3.19 -0.34
CA THR A 126 -17.55 -3.30 -1.22
C THR A 126 -17.29 -4.31 -2.34
N TRP A 127 -16.15 -4.25 -2.99
CA TRP A 127 -15.79 -5.20 -4.05
C TRP A 127 -15.75 -6.63 -3.52
N LYS A 128 -15.23 -6.84 -2.33
CA LYS A 128 -15.20 -8.15 -1.69
C LYS A 128 -16.62 -8.66 -1.41
N GLN A 129 -17.50 -7.81 -0.89
CA GLN A 129 -18.90 -8.16 -0.62
C GLN A 129 -19.65 -8.55 -1.89
N LEU A 130 -19.35 -7.90 -3.01
CA LEU A 130 -19.97 -8.16 -4.30
C LEU A 130 -19.37 -9.36 -5.04
N GLY A 131 -18.36 -10.00 -4.48
CA GLY A 131 -17.66 -11.11 -5.12
C GLY A 131 -16.71 -10.70 -6.25
N LEU A 132 -16.40 -9.41 -6.38
CA LEU A 132 -15.50 -8.87 -7.40
C LEU A 132 -14.03 -8.97 -7.02
N SER A 133 -13.74 -9.31 -5.77
CA SER A 133 -12.38 -9.46 -5.27
C SER A 133 -12.29 -10.57 -4.23
N LEU A 134 -11.21 -11.34 -4.27
CA LEU A 134 -10.88 -12.37 -3.27
C LEU A 134 -9.89 -11.84 -2.22
N ILE A 135 -9.67 -10.54 -2.19
CA ILE A 135 -8.69 -9.91 -1.30
C ILE A 135 -9.06 -10.12 0.19
N HIS A 136 -8.05 -10.30 1.02
CA HIS A 136 -8.19 -10.40 2.47
C HIS A 136 -7.99 -9.01 3.11
N ILE A 137 -8.81 -8.68 4.07
CA ILE A 137 -8.78 -7.39 4.73
C ILE A 137 -8.48 -7.56 6.22
#